data_d6aa5fae840ba2501a3023dd5d9f9c12
#
_entry.id   d6aa5fae840ba2501a3023dd5d9f9c12
#
_cell.length_a   1.000
_cell.length_b   1.000
_cell.length_c   1.000
_cell.angle_alpha   90.00
_cell.angle_beta   90.00
_cell.angle_gamma   90.00
#
_symmetry.space_group_name_H-M   'P 1'
#
loop_
_entity.id
_entity.type
_entity.pdbx_description
1 polymer ?
#
loop_
_entity_poly.entity_id
_entity_poly.type
_entity_poly.pdbx_seq_one_letter_code
_entity_poly.pdbx_strand_id
1 'polypeptide(L)'
;MTSQAGTDVSAGAPLLAVRSLSKSFGGIRAVHDVSFSLAAGEMLALIGPNGAGKTTTFNMASGQLPPDAGSVRLGGVELLGLRPEAIWRQGVGRTFQIAETFASLTVAENVQLALLSHARQVPGFWRPARSQHRAAALDLLASVGMQAAAERAMSVLAYGDVKRVELAIALANQPRLLLMDEPTAGMAPRERNELMALAKRLAREQGIGVLFTEHSMDVVFAHADRIIVLARGELIAEGSPAEVRANAKVREVYFGGGTTFERVAKAPSSDAGPPQGATAPSVGHAAAWGHRPVLQVSSLDAWYGQAQILFGVSLAVTAGECVALVGRNGAGKSTTMKSIMGVMAKKRGVVRFRDADISSWPAYRIARSGLGWVPEDRRVFTDLTVRENLAVARQPPRTGAPTWTEDKLYALFPNLGAMPDRFGGRMSGGEQQMLTVARTLMGNPCLVLLDEPSEGVAPLIVEEMARTIVALKQQGVAILLSEQNLHFAQLVSDRAVVLEKGEVKFAGPMSALLGDEALLRAHLSI
;
A
#
# COMPACT_ATOMS: atom_id res chain seq x y z
N MET A 1 50.86 21.44 33.14
CA MET A 1 49.60 20.72 33.32
C MET A 1 48.53 21.49 32.59
N THR A 2 48.37 21.19 31.30
CA THR A 2 47.47 21.86 30.40
C THR A 2 46.32 20.91 30.09
N SER A 3 45.14 21.25 30.61
CA SER A 3 43.86 20.58 30.33
C SER A 3 43.43 20.93 28.90
N GLN A 4 43.32 19.94 28.05
CA GLN A 4 42.65 20.06 26.75
C GLN A 4 41.13 20.07 27.00
N ALA A 5 40.51 21.24 26.78
CA ALA A 5 39.09 21.37 26.65
C ALA A 5 38.69 20.85 25.29
N GLY A 6 37.93 19.73 25.26
CA GLY A 6 37.27 19.24 24.06
C GLY A 6 36.27 20.28 23.56
N THR A 7 36.38 20.66 22.32
CA THR A 7 35.44 21.51 21.59
C THR A 7 34.11 20.78 21.41
N ASP A 8 33.16 21.12 22.26
CA ASP A 8 31.74 20.82 22.08
C ASP A 8 31.26 21.55 20.83
N VAL A 9 31.00 20.82 19.76
CA VAL A 9 30.35 21.35 18.55
C VAL A 9 28.91 21.69 18.97
N SER A 10 28.63 22.96 19.11
CA SER A 10 27.29 23.48 19.40
C SER A 10 26.34 23.01 18.30
N ALA A 11 25.57 21.97 18.57
CA ALA A 11 24.44 21.56 17.72
C ALA A 11 23.47 22.74 17.69
N GLY A 12 23.32 23.39 16.51
CA GLY A 12 22.36 24.46 16.30
C GLY A 12 20.96 24.02 16.72
N ALA A 13 20.14 24.96 17.23
CA ALA A 13 18.78 24.66 17.66
C ALA A 13 18.00 23.97 16.53
N PRO A 14 17.25 22.89 16.82
CA PRO A 14 16.53 22.16 15.78
C PRO A 14 15.49 23.05 15.09
N LEU A 15 15.33 22.85 13.78
CA LEU A 15 14.31 23.56 13.02
C LEU A 15 12.90 23.16 13.49
N LEU A 16 12.64 21.84 13.59
CA LEU A 16 11.42 21.29 14.17
C LEU A 16 11.77 20.51 15.45
N ALA A 17 11.04 20.77 16.52
CA ALA A 17 11.12 20.01 17.77
C ALA A 17 9.73 19.48 18.14
N VAL A 18 9.58 18.18 18.18
CA VAL A 18 8.41 17.46 18.69
C VAL A 18 8.75 16.87 20.03
N ARG A 19 7.92 17.11 21.06
CA ARG A 19 8.17 16.65 22.43
C ARG A 19 6.93 16.01 23.02
N SER A 20 7.06 14.79 23.49
CA SER A 20 6.05 14.01 24.24
C SER A 20 4.67 14.01 23.58
N LEU A 21 4.64 13.95 22.24
CA LEU A 21 3.41 14.03 21.47
C LEU A 21 2.56 12.78 21.68
N SER A 22 1.31 12.98 22.08
CA SER A 22 0.39 11.87 22.40
C SER A 22 -1.00 12.11 21.85
N LYS A 23 -1.65 11.02 21.37
CA LYS A 23 -3.02 11.03 20.86
C LYS A 23 -3.71 9.70 21.06
N SER A 24 -4.95 9.75 21.57
CA SER A 24 -5.79 8.57 21.73
C SER A 24 -7.14 8.75 21.02
N PHE A 25 -7.71 7.67 20.52
CA PHE A 25 -9.03 7.61 19.90
C PHE A 25 -9.84 6.48 20.55
N GLY A 26 -10.95 6.80 21.21
CA GLY A 26 -11.84 5.79 21.78
C GLY A 26 -11.14 4.77 22.69
N GLY A 27 -10.14 5.22 23.48
CA GLY A 27 -9.35 4.36 24.36
C GLY A 27 -8.12 3.69 23.71
N ILE A 28 -7.95 3.78 22.39
CA ILE A 28 -6.77 3.27 21.68
C ILE A 28 -5.72 4.39 21.58
N ARG A 29 -4.53 4.15 22.11
CA ARG A 29 -3.40 5.08 21.98
C ARG A 29 -2.80 4.97 20.57
N ALA A 30 -3.06 5.96 19.73
CA ALA A 30 -2.53 5.99 18.36
C ALA A 30 -1.09 6.54 18.30
N VAL A 31 -0.75 7.48 19.20
CA VAL A 31 0.59 8.04 19.40
C VAL A 31 0.81 8.21 20.90
N HIS A 32 1.96 7.78 21.41
CA HIS A 32 2.27 7.78 22.84
C HIS A 32 3.69 8.28 23.06
N ASP A 33 3.84 9.44 23.70
CA ASP A 33 5.11 10.06 24.11
C ASP A 33 6.19 10.13 23.02
N VAL A 34 5.77 10.47 21.79
CA VAL A 34 6.69 10.55 20.65
C VAL A 34 7.45 11.86 20.68
N SER A 35 8.79 11.77 20.69
CA SER A 35 9.68 12.92 20.69
C SER A 35 10.76 12.73 19.62
N PHE A 36 10.98 13.76 18.79
CA PHE A 36 12.04 13.81 17.80
C PHE A 36 12.33 15.26 17.37
N SER A 37 13.43 15.43 16.66
CA SER A 37 13.79 16.74 16.10
C SER A 37 14.17 16.62 14.63
N LEU A 38 14.15 17.74 13.90
CA LEU A 38 14.56 17.83 12.51
C LEU A 38 15.42 19.08 12.32
N ALA A 39 16.55 18.94 11.65
CA ALA A 39 17.42 20.06 11.32
C ALA A 39 17.03 20.74 10.00
N ALA A 40 17.53 21.96 9.76
CA ALA A 40 17.38 22.63 8.47
C ALA A 40 18.18 21.86 7.38
N GLY A 41 17.57 21.68 6.21
CA GLY A 41 18.19 20.93 5.09
C GLY A 41 18.25 19.41 5.26
N GLU A 42 17.70 18.85 6.35
CA GLU A 42 17.67 17.44 6.65
C GLU A 42 16.44 16.77 6.02
N MET A 43 16.62 15.55 5.49
CA MET A 43 15.57 14.64 5.04
C MET A 43 15.34 13.58 6.12
N LEU A 44 14.30 13.74 6.96
CA LEU A 44 13.91 12.82 8.01
C LEU A 44 12.75 11.93 7.56
N ALA A 45 12.97 10.64 7.52
CA ALA A 45 11.91 9.67 7.22
C ALA A 45 11.20 9.21 8.50
N LEU A 46 9.87 9.26 8.50
CA LEU A 46 9.01 8.68 9.53
C LEU A 46 8.42 7.37 8.99
N ILE A 47 8.96 6.24 9.42
CA ILE A 47 8.52 4.93 8.97
C ILE A 47 7.85 4.13 10.09
N GLY A 48 7.17 3.07 9.73
CA GLY A 48 6.47 2.18 10.67
C GLY A 48 5.40 1.38 9.93
N PRO A 49 4.95 0.25 10.47
CA PRO A 49 3.86 -0.52 9.89
C PRO A 49 2.55 0.29 9.84
N ASN A 50 1.55 -0.23 9.15
CA ASN A 50 0.22 0.38 9.14
C ASN A 50 -0.36 0.40 10.56
N GLY A 51 -0.97 1.53 10.94
CA GLY A 51 -1.45 1.75 12.30
C GLY A 51 -0.37 2.14 13.32
N ALA A 52 0.89 2.33 12.92
CA ALA A 52 1.96 2.75 13.82
C ALA A 52 1.84 4.19 14.33
N GLY A 53 0.91 4.99 13.79
CA GLY A 53 0.72 6.39 14.20
C GLY A 53 1.36 7.43 13.28
N LYS A 54 1.93 7.04 12.12
CA LYS A 54 2.60 7.95 11.17
C LYS A 54 1.70 9.11 10.74
N THR A 55 0.58 8.82 10.09
CA THR A 55 -0.38 9.83 9.60
C THR A 55 -0.96 10.67 10.76
N THR A 56 -1.18 10.05 11.92
CA THR A 56 -1.62 10.77 13.13
C THR A 56 -0.58 11.80 13.55
N THR A 57 0.71 11.43 13.60
CA THR A 57 1.83 12.33 13.91
C THR A 57 1.92 13.48 12.90
N PHE A 58 1.81 13.18 11.60
CA PHE A 58 1.77 14.18 10.53
C PHE A 58 0.60 15.17 10.68
N ASN A 59 -0.59 14.64 10.94
CA ASN A 59 -1.79 15.47 11.10
C ASN A 59 -1.70 16.37 12.35
N MET A 60 -1.06 15.92 13.41
CA MET A 60 -0.78 16.76 14.57
C MET A 60 0.25 17.84 14.24
N ALA A 61 1.35 17.49 13.56
CA ALA A 61 2.39 18.44 13.16
C ALA A 61 1.89 19.51 12.18
N SER A 62 0.89 19.20 11.34
CA SER A 62 0.26 20.14 10.40
C SER A 62 -0.97 20.86 10.96
N GLY A 63 -1.33 20.65 12.23
CA GLY A 63 -2.48 21.27 12.88
C GLY A 63 -3.85 20.77 12.43
N GLN A 64 -3.91 19.70 11.64
CA GLN A 64 -5.18 19.09 11.23
C GLN A 64 -5.83 18.25 12.33
N LEU A 65 -5.04 17.81 13.31
CA LEU A 65 -5.47 17.03 14.44
C LEU A 65 -4.90 17.61 15.74
N PRO A 66 -5.72 18.01 16.71
CA PRO A 66 -5.20 18.44 18.01
C PRO A 66 -4.67 17.21 18.78
N PRO A 67 -3.43 17.27 19.33
CA PRO A 67 -2.93 16.24 20.23
C PRO A 67 -3.64 16.31 21.59
N ASP A 68 -3.53 15.23 22.37
CA ASP A 68 -4.00 15.20 23.76
C ASP A 68 -2.93 15.74 24.72
N ALA A 69 -1.63 15.60 24.35
CA ALA A 69 -0.48 16.12 25.10
C ALA A 69 0.73 16.32 24.18
N GLY A 70 1.71 17.09 24.65
CA GLY A 70 2.98 17.34 23.98
C GLY A 70 3.12 18.75 23.40
N SER A 71 4.19 18.98 22.64
CA SER A 71 4.43 20.25 21.91
C SER A 71 5.07 19.99 20.55
N VAL A 72 4.77 20.89 19.58
CA VAL A 72 5.37 20.90 18.24
C VAL A 72 5.86 22.32 17.96
N ARG A 73 7.18 22.52 17.90
CA ARG A 73 7.77 23.86 17.70
C ARG A 73 8.57 23.93 16.41
N LEU A 74 8.29 24.95 15.60
CA LEU A 74 9.06 25.30 14.40
C LEU A 74 9.87 26.57 14.65
N GLY A 75 11.20 26.46 14.68
CA GLY A 75 12.09 27.58 14.96
C GLY A 75 11.77 28.27 16.30
N GLY A 76 11.38 27.49 17.32
CA GLY A 76 11.00 27.97 18.65
C GLY A 76 9.53 28.40 18.79
N VAL A 77 8.77 28.56 17.70
CA VAL A 77 7.34 28.93 17.72
C VAL A 77 6.49 27.68 17.91
N GLU A 78 5.59 27.69 18.90
CA GLU A 78 4.64 26.61 19.14
C GLU A 78 3.58 26.56 18.02
N LEU A 79 3.40 25.42 17.39
CA LEU A 79 2.41 25.21 16.32
C LEU A 79 1.07 24.68 16.83
N LEU A 80 1.05 24.04 18.00
CA LEU A 80 -0.18 23.47 18.55
C LEU A 80 -1.17 24.57 18.92
N GLY A 81 -2.46 24.34 18.61
CA GLY A 81 -3.53 25.30 18.81
C GLY A 81 -3.64 26.37 17.71
N LEU A 82 -2.68 26.42 16.78
CA LEU A 82 -2.81 27.27 15.59
C LEU A 82 -3.72 26.60 14.55
N ARG A 83 -4.45 27.42 13.79
CA ARG A 83 -5.21 26.94 12.63
C ARG A 83 -4.25 26.54 11.49
N PRO A 84 -4.63 25.59 10.62
CA PRO A 84 -3.78 25.15 9.50
C PRO A 84 -3.25 26.30 8.63
N GLU A 85 -4.07 27.34 8.38
CA GLU A 85 -3.63 28.50 7.59
C GLU A 85 -2.56 29.32 8.32
N ALA A 86 -2.60 29.38 9.65
CA ALA A 86 -1.57 30.04 10.45
C ALA A 86 -0.27 29.23 10.46
N ILE A 87 -0.35 27.91 10.57
CA ILE A 87 0.80 26.99 10.48
C ILE A 87 1.45 27.11 9.10
N TRP A 88 0.66 27.11 8.02
CA TRP A 88 1.16 27.29 6.67
C TRP A 88 1.94 28.61 6.52
N ARG A 89 1.44 29.70 7.13
CA ARG A 89 2.13 31.03 7.13
C ARG A 89 3.40 31.04 7.97
N GLN A 90 3.57 30.13 8.92
CA GLN A 90 4.83 29.98 9.66
C GLN A 90 5.92 29.29 8.80
N GLY A 91 5.61 28.93 7.56
CA GLY A 91 6.53 28.27 6.64
C GLY A 91 6.49 26.74 6.75
N VAL A 92 5.31 26.15 7.00
CA VAL A 92 5.09 24.71 6.86
C VAL A 92 4.42 24.47 5.52
N GLY A 93 5.11 23.85 4.57
CA GLY A 93 4.54 23.31 3.34
C GLY A 93 4.08 21.87 3.56
N ARG A 94 3.03 21.43 2.84
CA ARG A 94 2.57 20.04 2.89
C ARG A 94 2.18 19.55 1.52
N THR A 95 2.57 18.31 1.18
CA THR A 95 1.97 17.52 0.10
C THR A 95 1.04 16.46 0.70
N PHE A 96 0.06 16.01 -0.08
CA PHE A 96 -0.94 15.05 0.36
C PHE A 96 -0.77 13.71 -0.37
N GLN A 97 -1.21 12.62 0.23
CA GLN A 97 -1.20 11.29 -0.39
C GLN A 97 -1.97 11.30 -1.72
N ILE A 98 -3.17 11.91 -1.73
CA ILE A 98 -3.93 12.21 -2.95
C ILE A 98 -3.70 13.69 -3.26
N ALA A 99 -3.19 13.99 -4.46
CA ALA A 99 -2.89 15.37 -4.86
C ALA A 99 -4.17 16.23 -4.90
N GLU A 100 -4.20 17.27 -4.06
CA GLU A 100 -5.30 18.22 -3.99
C GLU A 100 -5.03 19.39 -4.95
N THR A 101 -5.42 19.22 -6.23
CA THR A 101 -5.25 20.22 -7.28
C THR A 101 -6.55 20.50 -8.02
N PHE A 102 -6.65 21.69 -8.62
CA PHE A 102 -7.81 22.06 -9.42
C PHE A 102 -7.63 21.54 -10.86
N ALA A 103 -8.26 20.42 -11.17
CA ALA A 103 -8.14 19.69 -12.43
C ALA A 103 -8.51 20.54 -13.68
N SER A 104 -9.42 21.49 -13.53
CA SER A 104 -9.89 22.40 -14.60
C SER A 104 -8.96 23.58 -14.88
N LEU A 105 -8.05 23.89 -13.96
CA LEU A 105 -7.09 24.99 -14.11
C LEU A 105 -5.81 24.50 -14.77
N THR A 106 -5.04 25.45 -15.34
CA THR A 106 -3.70 25.16 -15.84
C THR A 106 -2.72 24.89 -14.69
N VAL A 107 -1.59 24.28 -15.02
CA VAL A 107 -0.49 24.05 -14.09
C VAL A 107 -0.05 25.34 -13.41
N ALA A 108 0.16 26.40 -14.20
CA ALA A 108 0.55 27.70 -13.66
C ALA A 108 -0.53 28.36 -12.81
N GLU A 109 -1.81 28.26 -13.18
CA GLU A 109 -2.92 28.79 -12.39
C GLU A 109 -3.02 28.11 -11.02
N ASN A 110 -2.77 26.82 -10.93
CA ASN A 110 -2.72 26.11 -9.64
C ASN A 110 -1.63 26.69 -8.71
N VAL A 111 -0.42 26.91 -9.22
CA VAL A 111 0.68 27.51 -8.44
C VAL A 111 0.39 28.98 -8.10
N GLN A 112 -0.19 29.75 -9.06
CA GLN A 112 -0.60 31.14 -8.82
C GLN A 112 -1.61 31.26 -7.69
N LEU A 113 -2.57 30.34 -7.56
CA LEU A 113 -3.54 30.35 -6.45
C LEU A 113 -2.85 30.20 -5.08
N ALA A 114 -1.84 29.35 -4.97
CA ALA A 114 -1.06 29.22 -3.74
C ALA A 114 -0.30 30.50 -3.42
N LEU A 115 0.33 31.13 -4.41
CA LEU A 115 1.02 32.41 -4.25
C LEU A 115 0.07 33.57 -3.86
N LEU A 116 -1.12 33.65 -4.48
CA LEU A 116 -2.17 34.61 -4.13
C LEU A 116 -2.66 34.42 -2.68
N SER A 117 -2.84 33.17 -2.28
CA SER A 117 -3.22 32.80 -0.91
C SER A 117 -2.14 33.25 0.09
N HIS A 118 -0.87 33.03 -0.23
CA HIS A 118 0.26 33.46 0.60
C HIS A 118 0.31 34.97 0.73
N ALA A 119 0.16 35.69 -0.37
CA ALA A 119 0.17 37.16 -0.41
C ALA A 119 -1.10 37.82 0.17
N ARG A 120 -2.11 37.04 0.63
CA ARG A 120 -3.43 37.53 1.09
C ARG A 120 -4.19 38.39 0.05
N GLN A 121 -3.99 38.08 -1.24
CA GLN A 121 -4.55 38.84 -2.34
C GLN A 121 -5.80 38.17 -2.95
N VAL A 122 -6.29 37.09 -2.38
CA VAL A 122 -7.49 36.36 -2.85
C VAL A 122 -8.74 37.24 -2.94
N PRO A 123 -9.00 38.23 -2.05
CA PRO A 123 -10.15 39.12 -2.16
C PRO A 123 -10.00 40.29 -3.15
N GLY A 124 -8.92 40.34 -3.92
CA GLY A 124 -8.66 41.44 -4.86
C GLY A 124 -9.52 41.38 -6.12
N PHE A 125 -10.57 42.18 -6.23
CA PHE A 125 -11.49 42.22 -7.38
C PHE A 125 -10.99 43.02 -8.60
N TRP A 126 -9.86 43.75 -8.45
CA TRP A 126 -9.46 44.77 -9.44
C TRP A 126 -8.46 44.29 -10.49
N ARG A 127 -7.81 43.12 -10.30
CA ARG A 127 -6.85 42.59 -11.28
C ARG A 127 -7.17 41.12 -11.60
N PRO A 128 -7.13 40.71 -12.88
CA PRO A 128 -7.30 39.31 -13.24
C PRO A 128 -6.27 38.43 -12.53
N ALA A 129 -6.71 37.37 -11.85
CA ALA A 129 -5.84 36.46 -11.11
C ALA A 129 -4.73 35.86 -12.02
N ARG A 130 -5.03 35.65 -13.30
CA ARG A 130 -4.07 35.13 -14.30
C ARG A 130 -2.83 35.96 -14.51
N SER A 131 -2.88 37.29 -14.28
CA SER A 131 -1.72 38.17 -14.44
C SER A 131 -0.89 38.33 -13.18
N GLN A 132 -1.42 37.89 -12.02
CA GLN A 132 -0.76 38.07 -10.74
C GLN A 132 0.18 36.90 -10.46
N HIS A 133 1.39 37.21 -9.93
CA HIS A 133 2.40 36.21 -9.56
C HIS A 133 2.82 35.22 -10.68
N ARG A 134 2.57 35.56 -11.98
CA ARG A 134 2.86 34.67 -13.11
C ARG A 134 4.34 34.32 -13.20
N ALA A 135 5.25 35.30 -13.08
CA ALA A 135 6.68 35.06 -13.12
C ALA A 135 7.12 34.13 -11.98
N ALA A 136 6.71 34.42 -10.75
CA ALA A 136 7.02 33.58 -9.59
C ALA A 136 6.47 32.15 -9.71
N ALA A 137 5.29 31.98 -10.31
CA ALA A 137 4.73 30.66 -10.58
C ALA A 137 5.58 29.88 -11.60
N LEU A 138 6.06 30.55 -12.66
CA LEU A 138 6.94 29.94 -13.65
C LEU A 138 8.30 29.57 -13.06
N ASP A 139 8.85 30.38 -12.16
CA ASP A 139 10.10 30.12 -11.45
C ASP A 139 9.97 28.86 -10.55
N LEU A 140 8.86 28.76 -9.80
CA LEU A 140 8.57 27.57 -9.01
C LEU A 140 8.40 26.33 -9.90
N LEU A 141 7.69 26.45 -11.02
CA LEU A 141 7.54 25.36 -11.97
C LEU A 141 8.88 24.96 -12.62
N ALA A 142 9.77 25.92 -12.87
CA ALA A 142 11.12 25.64 -13.36
C ALA A 142 11.92 24.83 -12.34
N SER A 143 11.83 25.15 -11.04
CA SER A 143 12.54 24.44 -9.96
C SER A 143 12.15 22.96 -9.86
N VAL A 144 10.92 22.61 -10.24
CA VAL A 144 10.42 21.22 -10.27
C VAL A 144 10.40 20.59 -11.67
N GLY A 145 10.93 21.29 -12.68
CA GLY A 145 11.01 20.81 -14.06
C GLY A 145 9.70 20.81 -14.83
N MET A 146 8.71 21.62 -14.42
CA MET A 146 7.36 21.66 -15.00
C MET A 146 7.05 22.95 -15.78
N GLN A 147 8.02 23.82 -16.02
CA GLN A 147 7.82 25.09 -16.72
C GLN A 147 7.23 24.93 -18.13
N ALA A 148 7.70 23.94 -18.88
CA ALA A 148 7.18 23.67 -20.24
C ALA A 148 5.70 23.23 -20.26
N ALA A 149 5.17 22.72 -19.14
CA ALA A 149 3.79 22.30 -19.00
C ALA A 149 2.87 23.38 -18.38
N ALA A 150 3.36 24.61 -18.16
CA ALA A 150 2.68 25.67 -17.42
C ALA A 150 1.26 25.98 -17.93
N GLU A 151 1.05 25.92 -19.24
CA GLU A 151 -0.26 26.21 -19.90
C GLU A 151 -1.17 24.98 -20.05
N ARG A 152 -0.67 23.79 -19.70
CA ARG A 152 -1.49 22.57 -19.81
C ARG A 152 -2.46 22.50 -18.65
N ALA A 153 -3.66 21.97 -18.88
CA ALA A 153 -4.62 21.68 -17.82
C ALA A 153 -4.07 20.56 -16.91
N MET A 154 -4.33 20.64 -15.60
CA MET A 154 -3.91 19.60 -14.64
C MET A 154 -4.50 18.23 -15.00
N SER A 155 -5.73 18.18 -15.50
CA SER A 155 -6.44 16.93 -15.85
C SER A 155 -5.78 16.08 -16.94
N VAL A 156 -4.84 16.64 -17.73
CA VAL A 156 -4.17 15.91 -18.83
C VAL A 156 -2.71 15.53 -18.47
N LEU A 157 -2.28 15.77 -17.24
CA LEU A 157 -0.95 15.41 -16.79
C LEU A 157 -0.86 13.94 -16.37
N ALA A 158 0.32 13.35 -16.57
CA ALA A 158 0.67 12.09 -15.94
C ALA A 158 0.77 12.25 -14.41
N TYR A 159 0.52 11.19 -13.66
CA TYR A 159 0.47 11.24 -12.21
C TYR A 159 1.77 11.76 -11.56
N GLY A 160 2.93 11.33 -12.07
CA GLY A 160 4.24 11.84 -11.62
C GLY A 160 4.41 13.34 -11.82
N ASP A 161 3.90 13.89 -12.94
CA ASP A 161 3.93 15.34 -13.20
C ASP A 161 2.98 16.08 -12.25
N VAL A 162 1.80 15.52 -11.93
CA VAL A 162 0.90 16.09 -10.92
C VAL A 162 1.60 16.21 -9.56
N LYS A 163 2.36 15.19 -9.15
CA LYS A 163 3.14 15.21 -7.90
C LYS A 163 4.26 16.25 -7.91
N ARG A 164 4.90 16.51 -9.05
CA ARG A 164 5.87 17.61 -9.19
C ARG A 164 5.21 18.99 -9.07
N VAL A 165 4.02 19.17 -9.65
CA VAL A 165 3.26 20.42 -9.50
C VAL A 165 2.77 20.60 -8.06
N GLU A 166 2.33 19.54 -7.38
CA GLU A 166 1.97 19.58 -5.96
C GLU A 166 3.16 20.03 -5.10
N LEU A 167 4.38 19.56 -5.39
CA LEU A 167 5.59 20.03 -4.74
C LEU A 167 5.81 21.55 -4.99
N ALA A 168 5.62 22.04 -6.22
CA ALA A 168 5.71 23.48 -6.51
C ALA A 168 4.67 24.30 -5.72
N ILE A 169 3.45 23.79 -5.57
CA ILE A 169 2.39 24.42 -4.74
C ILE A 169 2.83 24.47 -3.27
N ALA A 170 3.38 23.38 -2.75
CA ALA A 170 3.88 23.31 -1.37
C ALA A 170 5.07 24.26 -1.11
N LEU A 171 5.83 24.61 -2.15
CA LEU A 171 6.95 25.57 -2.07
C LEU A 171 6.50 27.02 -2.18
N ALA A 172 5.25 27.32 -2.56
CA ALA A 172 4.76 28.67 -2.81
C ALA A 172 4.78 29.59 -1.57
N ASN A 173 4.75 29.02 -0.36
CA ASN A 173 4.85 29.77 0.89
C ASN A 173 6.29 29.92 1.40
N GLN A 174 7.31 29.59 0.57
CA GLN A 174 8.72 29.58 0.96
C GLN A 174 8.96 28.80 2.27
N PRO A 175 8.65 27.50 2.29
CA PRO A 175 8.59 26.75 3.53
C PRO A 175 9.96 26.58 4.17
N ARG A 176 10.00 26.61 5.50
CA ARG A 176 11.15 26.16 6.31
C ARG A 176 11.05 24.67 6.59
N LEU A 177 9.82 24.14 6.66
CA LEU A 177 9.49 22.73 6.88
C LEU A 177 8.56 22.25 5.76
N LEU A 178 8.91 21.14 5.13
CA LEU A 178 8.08 20.46 4.16
C LEU A 178 7.64 19.09 4.72
N LEU A 179 6.34 18.88 4.80
CA LEU A 179 5.72 17.63 5.21
C LEU A 179 5.26 16.85 3.96
N MET A 180 5.77 15.65 3.73
CA MET A 180 5.43 14.83 2.56
C MET A 180 4.85 13.47 3.02
N ASP A 181 3.54 13.27 2.80
CA ASP A 181 2.84 12.05 3.22
C ASP A 181 2.73 11.09 2.02
N GLU A 182 3.53 10.03 2.03
CA GLU A 182 3.64 9.02 0.96
C GLU A 182 3.76 9.64 -0.45
N PRO A 183 4.73 10.55 -0.68
CA PRO A 183 4.81 11.33 -1.92
C PRO A 183 4.99 10.48 -3.18
N THR A 184 5.48 9.26 -3.05
CA THR A 184 5.78 8.39 -4.21
C THR A 184 4.75 7.27 -4.41
N ALA A 185 3.68 7.23 -3.62
CA ALA A 185 2.62 6.23 -3.75
C ALA A 185 2.05 6.21 -5.18
N GLY A 186 1.93 5.03 -5.79
CA GLY A 186 1.38 4.87 -7.15
C GLY A 186 2.32 5.25 -8.31
N MET A 187 3.55 5.70 -8.04
CA MET A 187 4.53 6.08 -9.08
C MET A 187 5.42 4.91 -9.52
N ALA A 188 5.91 4.95 -10.75
CA ALA A 188 6.91 4.01 -11.23
C ALA A 188 8.27 4.19 -10.49
N PRO A 189 9.09 3.13 -10.31
CA PRO A 189 10.33 3.20 -9.51
C PRO A 189 11.29 4.32 -9.92
N ARG A 190 11.43 4.58 -11.22
CA ARG A 190 12.26 5.68 -11.72
C ARG A 190 11.71 7.05 -11.31
N GLU A 191 10.41 7.27 -11.49
CA GLU A 191 9.74 8.54 -11.14
C GLU A 191 9.80 8.81 -9.63
N ARG A 192 9.68 7.77 -8.79
CA ARG A 192 9.84 7.86 -7.32
C ARG A 192 11.21 8.44 -6.95
N ASN A 193 12.27 7.83 -7.51
CA ASN A 193 13.64 8.28 -7.24
C ASN A 193 13.90 9.71 -7.77
N GLU A 194 13.37 10.06 -8.94
CA GLU A 194 13.48 11.41 -9.50
C GLU A 194 12.79 12.46 -8.62
N LEU A 195 11.57 12.17 -8.12
CA LEU A 195 10.84 13.08 -7.23
C LEU A 195 11.56 13.28 -5.90
N MET A 196 12.03 12.19 -5.27
CA MET A 196 12.72 12.27 -3.98
C MET A 196 14.11 12.91 -4.09
N ALA A 197 14.84 12.65 -5.18
CA ALA A 197 16.10 13.34 -5.48
C ALA A 197 15.88 14.84 -5.68
N LEU A 198 14.79 15.23 -6.36
CA LEU A 198 14.39 16.63 -6.52
C LEU A 198 14.07 17.27 -5.15
N ALA A 199 13.25 16.62 -4.32
CA ALA A 199 12.94 17.10 -2.97
C ALA A 199 14.20 17.28 -2.11
N LYS A 200 15.13 16.29 -2.17
CA LYS A 200 16.41 16.33 -1.44
C LYS A 200 17.31 17.50 -1.90
N ARG A 201 17.38 17.74 -3.21
CA ARG A 201 18.12 18.87 -3.76
C ARG A 201 17.56 20.20 -3.26
N LEU A 202 16.25 20.40 -3.37
CA LEU A 202 15.58 21.61 -2.92
C LEU A 202 15.72 21.83 -1.40
N ALA A 203 15.63 20.76 -0.63
CA ALA A 203 15.84 20.79 0.82
C ALA A 203 17.23 21.34 1.16
N ARG A 204 18.28 20.84 0.51
CA ARG A 204 19.67 21.27 0.75
C ARG A 204 19.97 22.67 0.22
N GLU A 205 19.51 23.02 -0.99
CA GLU A 205 19.76 24.31 -1.61
C GLU A 205 19.06 25.47 -0.87
N GLN A 206 17.85 25.21 -0.32
CA GLN A 206 17.03 26.23 0.31
C GLN A 206 17.01 26.13 1.85
N GLY A 207 17.71 25.15 2.43
CA GLY A 207 17.72 24.92 3.89
C GLY A 207 16.38 24.45 4.46
N ILE A 208 15.54 23.78 3.65
CA ILE A 208 14.22 23.30 4.05
C ILE A 208 14.37 21.96 4.78
N GLY A 209 13.89 21.84 6.03
CA GLY A 209 13.77 20.54 6.68
C GLY A 209 12.61 19.75 6.06
N VAL A 210 12.82 18.50 5.70
CA VAL A 210 11.80 17.64 5.11
C VAL A 210 11.48 16.48 6.04
N LEU A 211 10.23 16.37 6.48
CA LEU A 211 9.70 15.19 7.16
C LEU A 211 8.80 14.45 6.17
N PHE A 212 9.10 13.18 5.92
CA PHE A 212 8.32 12.40 4.96
C PHE A 212 7.99 11.01 5.49
N THR A 213 6.83 10.47 5.06
CA THR A 213 6.48 9.07 5.23
C THR A 213 6.63 8.34 3.91
N GLU A 214 6.99 7.07 3.96
CA GLU A 214 7.06 6.19 2.80
C GLU A 214 6.89 4.72 3.19
N HIS A 215 6.34 3.93 2.25
CA HIS A 215 6.26 2.48 2.37
C HIS A 215 7.38 1.75 1.61
N SER A 216 7.92 2.35 0.57
CA SER A 216 9.04 1.82 -0.21
C SER A 216 10.35 2.01 0.54
N MET A 217 10.85 0.94 1.15
CA MET A 217 12.08 0.99 1.96
C MET A 217 13.32 1.34 1.15
N ASP A 218 13.39 0.95 -0.13
CA ASP A 218 14.43 1.33 -1.08
C ASP A 218 14.49 2.86 -1.26
N VAL A 219 13.35 3.54 -1.38
CA VAL A 219 13.25 5.00 -1.46
C VAL A 219 13.72 5.64 -0.15
N VAL A 220 13.25 5.10 0.99
CA VAL A 220 13.65 5.61 2.31
C VAL A 220 15.16 5.52 2.51
N PHE A 221 15.76 4.35 2.26
CA PHE A 221 17.20 4.14 2.44
C PHE A 221 18.07 4.92 1.45
N ALA A 222 17.56 5.22 0.25
CA ALA A 222 18.30 6.00 -0.75
C ALA A 222 18.28 7.52 -0.45
N HIS A 223 17.22 8.03 0.14
CA HIS A 223 17.01 9.49 0.20
C HIS A 223 17.00 10.08 1.61
N ALA A 224 16.63 9.32 2.66
CA ALA A 224 16.66 9.82 4.03
C ALA A 224 18.11 10.08 4.50
N ASP A 225 18.30 11.15 5.26
CA ASP A 225 19.54 11.39 5.99
C ASP A 225 19.47 10.72 7.39
N ARG A 226 18.28 10.72 8.00
CA ARG A 226 17.96 10.03 9.24
C ARG A 226 16.55 9.43 9.18
N ILE A 227 16.34 8.37 9.91
CA ILE A 227 15.08 7.61 9.94
C ILE A 227 14.61 7.48 11.38
N ILE A 228 13.33 7.73 11.63
CA ILE A 228 12.64 7.41 12.87
C ILE A 228 11.59 6.33 12.60
N VAL A 229 11.53 5.35 13.48
CA VAL A 229 10.66 4.17 13.32
C VAL A 229 9.61 4.17 14.41
N LEU A 230 8.34 4.26 14.01
CA LEU A 230 7.20 4.10 14.91
C LEU A 230 6.65 2.68 14.86
N ALA A 231 6.28 2.16 16.03
CA ALA A 231 5.49 0.94 16.16
C ALA A 231 4.51 1.09 17.32
N ARG A 232 3.25 0.73 17.08
CA ARG A 232 2.17 0.81 18.08
C ARG A 232 2.06 2.17 18.79
N GLY A 233 2.32 3.24 18.05
CA GLY A 233 2.27 4.62 18.56
C GLY A 233 3.52 5.08 19.32
N GLU A 234 4.57 4.27 19.43
CA GLU A 234 5.81 4.59 20.13
C GLU A 234 7.01 4.65 19.17
N LEU A 235 8.01 5.48 19.50
CA LEU A 235 9.28 5.53 18.78
C LEU A 235 10.17 4.36 19.25
N ILE A 236 10.45 3.41 18.36
CA ILE A 236 11.23 2.21 18.67
C ILE A 236 12.69 2.27 18.24
N ALA A 237 13.01 3.12 17.25
CA ALA A 237 14.37 3.32 16.77
C ALA A 237 14.50 4.67 16.06
N GLU A 238 15.70 5.24 16.14
CA GLU A 238 16.12 6.45 15.44
C GLU A 238 17.60 6.31 15.06
N GLY A 239 18.00 6.76 13.87
CA GLY A 239 19.39 6.72 13.42
C GLY A 239 19.53 6.90 11.91
N SER A 240 20.75 6.75 11.43
CA SER A 240 21.07 6.70 9.99
C SER A 240 20.40 5.51 9.30
N PRO A 241 20.25 5.54 7.97
CA PRO A 241 19.73 4.39 7.22
C PRO A 241 20.45 3.07 7.50
N ALA A 242 21.76 3.10 7.72
CA ALA A 242 22.56 1.92 8.04
C ALA A 242 22.27 1.37 9.44
N GLU A 243 22.18 2.24 10.45
CA GLU A 243 21.87 1.87 11.84
C GLU A 243 20.47 1.29 11.98
N VAL A 244 19.48 1.93 11.33
CA VAL A 244 18.09 1.46 11.35
C VAL A 244 17.95 0.10 10.66
N ARG A 245 18.65 -0.12 9.52
CA ARG A 245 18.69 -1.42 8.84
C ARG A 245 19.31 -2.53 9.70
N ALA A 246 20.31 -2.20 10.50
CA ALA A 246 20.98 -3.15 11.39
C ALA A 246 20.20 -3.42 12.69
N ASN A 247 19.24 -2.57 13.06
CA ASN A 247 18.52 -2.65 14.33
C ASN A 247 17.62 -3.88 14.40
N ALA A 248 17.83 -4.72 15.44
CA ALA A 248 17.08 -5.97 15.62
C ALA A 248 15.58 -5.74 15.85
N LYS A 249 15.18 -4.70 16.62
CA LYS A 249 13.77 -4.36 16.86
C LYS A 249 13.07 -3.92 15.57
N VAL A 250 13.76 -3.16 14.72
CA VAL A 250 13.22 -2.74 13.41
C VAL A 250 13.06 -3.94 12.51
N ARG A 251 14.04 -4.85 12.48
CA ARG A 251 13.92 -6.10 11.72
C ARG A 251 12.75 -6.96 12.19
N GLU A 252 12.54 -7.08 13.48
CA GLU A 252 11.40 -7.81 14.05
C GLU A 252 10.05 -7.20 13.63
N VAL A 253 9.94 -5.86 13.66
CA VAL A 253 8.71 -5.13 13.32
C VAL A 253 8.39 -5.16 11.83
N TYR A 254 9.42 -5.11 10.96
CA TYR A 254 9.25 -5.05 9.49
C TYR A 254 9.34 -6.40 8.78
N PHE A 255 10.15 -7.32 9.32
CA PHE A 255 10.45 -8.59 8.62
C PHE A 255 9.98 -9.82 9.42
N GLY A 256 9.35 -9.64 10.60
CA GLY A 256 9.06 -10.74 11.50
C GLY A 256 10.34 -11.38 12.02
N GLY A 257 10.38 -11.92 13.23
CA GLY A 257 11.57 -12.64 13.69
C GLY A 257 11.92 -13.75 12.70
N GLY A 258 13.09 -13.68 12.08
CA GLY A 258 13.54 -14.50 10.94
C GLY A 258 13.44 -16.03 11.05
N THR A 259 12.83 -16.53 12.12
CA THR A 259 12.56 -17.96 12.37
C THR A 259 11.17 -18.41 11.89
N THR A 260 10.22 -17.48 11.65
CA THR A 260 8.84 -17.83 11.30
C THR A 260 8.68 -18.07 9.79
N PHE A 261 9.33 -17.27 8.95
CA PHE A 261 9.33 -17.51 7.50
C PHE A 261 10.08 -18.81 7.13
N GLU A 262 11.19 -19.14 7.80
CA GLU A 262 11.87 -20.41 7.63
C GLU A 262 11.03 -21.63 8.09
N ARG A 263 10.15 -21.46 9.10
CA ARG A 263 9.24 -22.52 9.55
C ARG A 263 8.10 -22.77 8.58
N VAL A 264 7.56 -21.75 7.91
CA VAL A 264 6.52 -21.93 6.87
C VAL A 264 7.12 -22.63 5.64
N ALA A 265 8.36 -22.29 5.26
CA ALA A 265 9.09 -22.92 4.16
C ALA A 265 9.59 -24.34 4.48
N LYS A 266 9.75 -24.68 5.78
CA LYS A 266 10.21 -26.00 6.28
C LYS A 266 9.11 -26.85 6.90
N ALA A 267 7.83 -26.62 6.58
CA ALA A 267 6.80 -27.60 6.92
C ALA A 267 7.14 -28.90 6.17
N PRO A 268 7.40 -30.03 6.85
CA PRO A 268 7.92 -31.23 6.21
C PRO A 268 6.89 -31.77 5.23
N SER A 269 7.36 -32.07 4.01
CA SER A 269 6.76 -33.10 3.20
C SER A 269 6.57 -34.33 4.09
N SER A 270 5.34 -34.75 4.26
CA SER A 270 4.82 -35.84 5.06
C SER A 270 5.76 -37.07 5.19
N ASP A 271 6.45 -37.19 6.32
CA ASP A 271 7.01 -38.49 6.80
C ASP A 271 6.92 -38.64 8.33
N ALA A 272 6.04 -37.93 9.01
CA ALA A 272 5.67 -38.16 10.39
C ALA A 272 4.18 -38.51 10.46
N GLY A 273 3.85 -39.73 10.80
CA GLY A 273 2.49 -40.21 10.97
C GLY A 273 1.68 -39.36 11.97
N PRO A 274 0.35 -39.33 11.85
CA PRO A 274 -0.50 -38.44 12.66
C PRO A 274 -0.43 -38.83 14.14
N PRO A 275 -0.50 -37.81 15.06
CA PRO A 275 -0.67 -38.11 16.47
C PRO A 275 -2.01 -38.82 16.67
N GLN A 276 -1.96 -39.97 17.33
CA GLN A 276 -3.13 -40.76 17.67
C GLN A 276 -4.09 -39.93 18.57
N GLY A 277 -5.29 -39.63 18.08
CA GLY A 277 -6.35 -39.05 18.88
C GLY A 277 -7.21 -37.96 18.27
N ALA A 278 -6.94 -37.47 17.06
CA ALA A 278 -7.85 -36.55 16.36
C ALA A 278 -8.42 -37.25 15.13
N THR A 279 -9.72 -37.51 15.09
CA THR A 279 -10.43 -37.98 13.91
C THR A 279 -10.27 -36.95 12.79
N ALA A 280 -9.38 -37.20 11.84
CA ALA A 280 -9.21 -36.43 10.63
C ALA A 280 -10.52 -36.43 9.82
N PRO A 281 -11.05 -35.29 9.40
CA PRO A 281 -12.13 -35.31 8.41
C PRO A 281 -11.56 -35.86 7.10
N SER A 282 -12.24 -36.86 6.58
CA SER A 282 -11.92 -37.69 5.42
C SER A 282 -11.36 -36.89 4.23
N VAL A 283 -10.22 -37.38 3.73
CA VAL A 283 -9.58 -37.08 2.46
C VAL A 283 -10.50 -37.48 1.30
N GLY A 284 -11.56 -36.71 1.03
CA GLY A 284 -12.54 -37.03 0.00
C GLY A 284 -12.70 -35.98 -1.11
N HIS A 285 -12.14 -34.79 -0.94
CA HIS A 285 -12.48 -33.64 -1.83
C HIS A 285 -11.50 -33.40 -2.97
N ALA A 286 -10.22 -33.73 -2.82
CA ALA A 286 -9.22 -33.60 -3.90
C ALA A 286 -9.41 -34.62 -5.02
N ALA A 287 -10.02 -35.78 -4.73
CA ALA A 287 -10.24 -36.85 -5.69
C ALA A 287 -11.34 -36.57 -6.74
N ALA A 288 -12.21 -35.55 -6.52
CA ALA A 288 -13.34 -35.30 -7.41
C ALA A 288 -12.96 -34.64 -8.74
N TRP A 289 -11.78 -33.99 -8.85
CA TRP A 289 -11.40 -33.21 -10.03
C TRP A 289 -10.20 -33.77 -10.81
N GLY A 290 -9.41 -34.69 -10.26
CA GLY A 290 -8.23 -35.24 -10.90
C GLY A 290 -7.25 -34.17 -11.39
N HIS A 291 -6.54 -34.41 -12.48
CA HIS A 291 -5.60 -33.45 -13.10
C HIS A 291 -6.27 -32.39 -14.00
N ARG A 292 -7.61 -32.27 -13.97
CA ARG A 292 -8.31 -31.26 -14.80
C ARG A 292 -8.26 -29.88 -14.14
N PRO A 293 -8.01 -28.79 -14.93
CA PRO A 293 -8.00 -27.45 -14.40
C PRO A 293 -9.40 -27.03 -13.90
N VAL A 294 -9.45 -26.42 -12.70
CA VAL A 294 -10.67 -25.80 -12.15
C VAL A 294 -10.97 -24.49 -12.87
N LEU A 295 -9.92 -23.75 -13.24
CA LEU A 295 -9.99 -22.54 -14.06
C LEU A 295 -9.09 -22.69 -15.28
N GLN A 296 -9.62 -22.37 -16.45
CA GLN A 296 -8.86 -22.27 -17.70
C GLN A 296 -9.21 -20.97 -18.42
N VAL A 297 -8.20 -20.19 -18.70
CA VAL A 297 -8.30 -18.94 -19.47
C VAL A 297 -7.51 -19.14 -20.75
N SER A 298 -8.13 -18.84 -21.90
CA SER A 298 -7.52 -19.04 -23.21
C SER A 298 -7.65 -17.77 -24.06
N SER A 299 -6.51 -17.23 -24.48
CA SER A 299 -6.38 -16.07 -25.35
C SER A 299 -7.25 -14.88 -24.92
N LEU A 300 -7.15 -14.51 -23.65
CA LEU A 300 -7.94 -13.44 -23.06
C LEU A 300 -7.40 -12.06 -23.49
N ASP A 301 -8.20 -11.29 -24.20
CA ASP A 301 -8.01 -9.89 -24.51
C ASP A 301 -8.99 -9.04 -23.67
N ALA A 302 -8.58 -7.86 -23.23
CA ALA A 302 -9.46 -6.93 -22.49
C ALA A 302 -9.11 -5.46 -22.75
N TRP A 303 -10.12 -4.59 -22.67
CA TRP A 303 -10.00 -3.16 -22.97
C TRP A 303 -10.66 -2.28 -21.91
N TYR A 304 -10.06 -1.12 -21.64
CA TYR A 304 -10.72 0.03 -21.03
C TYR A 304 -11.01 1.06 -22.13
N GLY A 305 -12.28 1.22 -22.47
CA GLY A 305 -12.68 2.05 -23.61
C GLY A 305 -12.05 1.57 -24.91
N GLN A 306 -11.12 2.33 -25.48
CA GLN A 306 -10.38 1.98 -26.69
C GLN A 306 -8.98 1.40 -26.40
N ALA A 307 -8.47 1.55 -25.20
CA ALA A 307 -7.14 1.07 -24.84
C ALA A 307 -7.18 -0.44 -24.54
N GLN A 308 -6.45 -1.23 -25.30
CA GLN A 308 -6.24 -2.64 -25.03
C GLN A 308 -5.21 -2.80 -23.90
N ILE A 309 -5.56 -3.62 -22.90
CA ILE A 309 -4.73 -3.86 -21.72
C ILE A 309 -4.20 -5.30 -21.68
N LEU A 310 -4.99 -6.27 -22.14
CA LEU A 310 -4.58 -7.67 -22.20
C LEU A 310 -4.50 -8.13 -23.64
N PHE A 311 -3.45 -8.91 -23.93
CA PHE A 311 -3.13 -9.41 -25.26
C PHE A 311 -2.95 -10.93 -25.19
N GLY A 312 -4.02 -11.69 -25.43
CA GLY A 312 -4.00 -13.13 -25.55
C GLY A 312 -3.60 -13.90 -24.29
N VAL A 313 -3.88 -13.39 -23.10
CA VAL A 313 -3.49 -13.99 -21.82
C VAL A 313 -4.10 -15.38 -21.67
N SER A 314 -3.25 -16.38 -21.41
CA SER A 314 -3.67 -17.77 -21.21
C SER A 314 -3.04 -18.31 -19.93
N LEU A 315 -3.87 -18.94 -19.07
CA LEU A 315 -3.44 -19.57 -17.83
C LEU A 315 -4.43 -20.67 -17.39
N ALA A 316 -3.99 -21.55 -16.50
CA ALA A 316 -4.85 -22.54 -15.88
C ALA A 316 -4.49 -22.72 -14.41
N VAL A 317 -5.49 -23.07 -13.59
CA VAL A 317 -5.34 -23.35 -12.15
C VAL A 317 -6.04 -24.66 -11.83
N THR A 318 -5.36 -25.58 -11.14
CA THR A 318 -5.91 -26.87 -10.71
C THR A 318 -6.41 -26.82 -9.26
N ALA A 319 -7.14 -27.84 -8.83
CA ALA A 319 -7.63 -27.94 -7.45
C ALA A 319 -6.46 -28.05 -6.46
N GLY A 320 -6.50 -27.28 -5.37
CA GLY A 320 -5.46 -27.25 -4.34
C GLY A 320 -4.14 -26.60 -4.79
N GLU A 321 -4.10 -26.00 -5.98
CA GLU A 321 -2.96 -25.26 -6.51
C GLU A 321 -3.10 -23.76 -6.25
N CYS A 322 -1.98 -23.11 -5.94
CA CYS A 322 -1.87 -21.65 -5.97
C CYS A 322 -1.00 -21.22 -7.15
N VAL A 323 -1.57 -20.48 -8.09
CA VAL A 323 -0.86 -19.88 -9.22
C VAL A 323 -0.70 -18.38 -8.95
N ALA A 324 0.54 -17.90 -8.91
CA ALA A 324 0.82 -16.47 -8.79
C ALA A 324 0.84 -15.80 -10.16
N LEU A 325 0.05 -14.74 -10.30
CA LEU A 325 0.09 -13.81 -11.41
C LEU A 325 0.99 -12.64 -11.00
N VAL A 326 2.26 -12.67 -11.42
CA VAL A 326 3.30 -11.71 -11.00
C VAL A 326 3.57 -10.70 -12.10
N GLY A 327 3.90 -9.47 -11.73
CA GLY A 327 4.23 -8.41 -12.67
C GLY A 327 4.15 -7.03 -12.02
N ARG A 328 4.75 -6.06 -12.69
CA ARG A 328 4.75 -4.66 -12.23
C ARG A 328 3.34 -4.06 -12.17
N ASN A 329 3.21 -2.90 -11.54
CA ASN A 329 1.99 -2.11 -11.62
C ASN A 329 1.68 -1.76 -13.08
N GLY A 330 0.39 -1.92 -13.46
CA GLY A 330 -0.03 -1.73 -14.85
C GLY A 330 0.26 -2.91 -15.79
N ALA A 331 0.83 -4.02 -15.33
CA ALA A 331 1.09 -5.21 -16.15
C ALA A 331 -0.18 -5.92 -16.63
N GLY A 332 -1.35 -5.65 -16.01
CA GLY A 332 -2.63 -6.26 -16.37
C GLY A 332 -3.17 -7.29 -15.38
N LYS A 333 -2.54 -7.46 -14.20
CA LYS A 333 -2.92 -8.46 -13.17
C LYS A 333 -4.38 -8.33 -12.74
N SER A 334 -4.76 -7.19 -12.16
CA SER A 334 -6.14 -6.93 -11.69
C SER A 334 -7.14 -6.90 -12.86
N THR A 335 -6.70 -6.49 -14.07
CA THR A 335 -7.54 -6.54 -15.28
C THR A 335 -7.85 -7.99 -15.66
N THR A 336 -6.89 -8.92 -15.53
CA THR A 336 -7.09 -10.35 -15.75
C THR A 336 -8.13 -10.89 -14.76
N MET A 337 -8.03 -10.59 -13.47
CA MET A 337 -8.99 -11.03 -12.45
C MET A 337 -10.39 -10.45 -12.68
N LYS A 338 -10.49 -9.15 -12.98
CA LYS A 338 -11.76 -8.48 -13.34
C LYS A 338 -12.40 -9.10 -14.58
N SER A 339 -11.58 -9.49 -15.56
CA SER A 339 -12.07 -10.16 -16.77
C SER A 339 -12.61 -11.56 -16.47
N ILE A 340 -11.93 -12.35 -15.64
CA ILE A 340 -12.38 -13.68 -15.20
C ILE A 340 -13.71 -13.54 -14.43
N MET A 341 -13.83 -12.55 -13.54
CA MET A 341 -15.03 -12.29 -12.76
C MET A 341 -16.20 -11.68 -13.55
N GLY A 342 -16.04 -11.43 -14.84
CA GLY A 342 -17.12 -10.86 -15.65
C GLY A 342 -17.43 -9.39 -15.33
N VAL A 343 -16.49 -8.66 -14.71
CA VAL A 343 -16.64 -7.23 -14.39
C VAL A 343 -16.20 -6.34 -15.56
N MET A 344 -15.29 -6.83 -16.43
CA MET A 344 -14.86 -6.09 -17.61
C MET A 344 -15.94 -6.07 -18.68
N ALA A 345 -16.29 -4.87 -19.15
CA ALA A 345 -17.34 -4.68 -20.17
C ALA A 345 -16.91 -5.15 -21.56
N LYS A 346 -15.63 -4.98 -21.92
CA LYS A 346 -15.10 -5.33 -23.25
C LYS A 346 -13.95 -6.31 -23.09
N LYS A 347 -14.19 -7.57 -23.45
CA LYS A 347 -13.20 -8.65 -23.44
C LYS A 347 -13.46 -9.64 -24.58
N ARG A 348 -12.43 -10.38 -24.97
CA ARG A 348 -12.47 -11.53 -25.89
C ARG A 348 -11.71 -12.69 -25.27
N GLY A 349 -11.87 -13.90 -25.82
CA GLY A 349 -11.25 -15.13 -25.32
C GLY A 349 -12.23 -15.99 -24.57
N VAL A 350 -11.74 -17.13 -24.10
CA VAL A 350 -12.56 -18.15 -23.41
C VAL A 350 -12.12 -18.26 -21.97
N VAL A 351 -13.07 -18.18 -21.05
CA VAL A 351 -12.87 -18.44 -19.63
C VAL A 351 -13.76 -19.61 -19.23
N ARG A 352 -13.14 -20.73 -18.88
CA ARG A 352 -13.84 -21.91 -18.38
C ARG A 352 -13.60 -22.07 -16.89
N PHE A 353 -14.67 -22.22 -16.14
CA PHE A 353 -14.63 -22.53 -14.72
C PHE A 353 -15.30 -23.87 -14.51
N ARG A 354 -14.53 -24.85 -14.04
CA ARG A 354 -14.94 -26.27 -14.02
C ARG A 354 -15.25 -26.69 -15.46
N ASP A 355 -16.42 -27.24 -15.71
CA ASP A 355 -16.82 -27.67 -17.06
C ASP A 355 -17.63 -26.61 -17.83
N ALA A 356 -17.92 -25.45 -17.23
CA ALA A 356 -18.76 -24.40 -17.80
C ALA A 356 -17.94 -23.30 -18.47
N ASP A 357 -18.33 -22.86 -19.65
CA ASP A 357 -17.87 -21.61 -20.24
C ASP A 357 -18.60 -20.43 -19.55
N ILE A 358 -17.83 -19.60 -18.83
CA ILE A 358 -18.32 -18.45 -18.08
C ILE A 358 -17.98 -17.13 -18.75
N SER A 359 -17.47 -17.14 -19.99
CA SER A 359 -16.96 -15.95 -20.69
C SER A 359 -17.99 -14.81 -20.78
N SER A 360 -19.26 -15.16 -20.94
CA SER A 360 -20.37 -14.22 -21.06
C SER A 360 -21.23 -14.05 -19.80
N TRP A 361 -20.87 -14.74 -18.70
CA TRP A 361 -21.69 -14.70 -17.50
C TRP A 361 -21.50 -13.37 -16.74
N PRO A 362 -22.57 -12.85 -16.13
CA PRO A 362 -22.46 -11.71 -15.23
C PRO A 362 -21.79 -12.12 -13.91
N ALA A 363 -21.09 -11.18 -13.27
CA ALA A 363 -20.26 -11.42 -12.07
C ALA A 363 -21.00 -12.15 -10.94
N TYR A 364 -22.27 -11.79 -10.67
CA TYR A 364 -23.05 -12.45 -9.63
C TYR A 364 -23.30 -13.95 -9.89
N ARG A 365 -23.46 -14.34 -11.17
CA ARG A 365 -23.63 -15.73 -11.57
C ARG A 365 -22.32 -16.51 -11.43
N ILE A 366 -21.19 -15.87 -11.79
CA ILE A 366 -19.85 -16.44 -11.61
C ILE A 366 -19.59 -16.67 -10.11
N ALA A 367 -19.85 -15.68 -9.26
CA ALA A 367 -19.69 -15.81 -7.82
C ALA A 367 -20.57 -16.94 -7.24
N ARG A 368 -21.83 -17.01 -7.66
CA ARG A 368 -22.74 -18.09 -7.26
C ARG A 368 -22.34 -19.48 -7.75
N SER A 369 -21.52 -19.59 -8.80
CA SER A 369 -21.02 -20.88 -9.27
C SER A 369 -19.85 -21.43 -8.42
N GLY A 370 -19.30 -20.61 -7.50
CA GLY A 370 -18.23 -21.01 -6.56
C GLY A 370 -16.87 -20.42 -6.88
N LEU A 371 -16.82 -19.32 -7.64
CA LEU A 371 -15.62 -18.54 -7.86
C LEU A 371 -15.65 -17.30 -6.95
N GLY A 372 -14.79 -17.29 -5.94
CA GLY A 372 -14.65 -16.17 -5.01
C GLY A 372 -13.65 -15.14 -5.50
N TRP A 373 -13.85 -13.87 -5.14
CA TRP A 373 -12.91 -12.80 -5.43
C TRP A 373 -12.70 -11.87 -4.24
N VAL A 374 -11.45 -11.66 -3.87
CA VAL A 374 -10.98 -10.70 -2.87
C VAL A 374 -10.27 -9.59 -3.64
N PRO A 375 -10.91 -8.43 -3.84
CA PRO A 375 -10.31 -7.31 -4.56
C PRO A 375 -9.31 -6.54 -3.67
N GLU A 376 -8.39 -5.81 -4.29
CA GLU A 376 -7.39 -4.95 -3.67
C GLU A 376 -8.03 -3.90 -2.72
N ASP A 377 -9.16 -3.30 -3.12
CA ASP A 377 -9.90 -2.27 -2.37
C ASP A 377 -10.77 -2.83 -1.22
N ARG A 378 -10.62 -4.11 -0.89
CA ARG A 378 -11.25 -4.86 0.23
C ARG A 378 -12.78 -4.93 0.17
N ARG A 379 -13.48 -3.83 -0.10
CA ARG A 379 -14.96 -3.72 -0.21
C ARG A 379 -15.72 -4.28 1.00
N VAL A 380 -15.24 -4.00 2.20
CA VAL A 380 -15.95 -4.34 3.43
C VAL A 380 -17.23 -3.51 3.52
N PHE A 381 -18.33 -4.12 4.00
CA PHE A 381 -19.53 -3.37 4.36
C PHE A 381 -19.28 -2.67 5.70
N THR A 382 -19.00 -1.37 5.65
CA THR A 382 -18.54 -0.55 6.78
C THR A 382 -19.58 -0.45 7.90
N ASP A 383 -20.86 -0.45 7.54
CA ASP A 383 -22.00 -0.28 8.43
C ASP A 383 -22.56 -1.61 8.97
N LEU A 384 -21.93 -2.73 8.58
CA LEU A 384 -22.24 -4.06 9.09
C LEU A 384 -21.15 -4.53 10.06
N THR A 385 -21.53 -5.30 11.05
CA THR A 385 -20.61 -6.00 11.95
C THR A 385 -19.84 -7.10 11.23
N VAL A 386 -18.80 -7.66 11.85
CA VAL A 386 -18.07 -8.82 11.34
C VAL A 386 -19.02 -9.97 11.03
N ARG A 387 -19.88 -10.34 11.98
CA ARG A 387 -20.88 -11.40 11.84
C ARG A 387 -21.84 -11.15 10.67
N GLU A 388 -22.36 -9.94 10.54
CA GLU A 388 -23.26 -9.56 9.45
C GLU A 388 -22.56 -9.56 8.09
N ASN A 389 -21.30 -9.11 8.01
CA ASN A 389 -20.48 -9.21 6.81
C ASN A 389 -20.32 -10.67 6.35
N LEU A 390 -20.13 -11.62 7.29
CA LEU A 390 -20.06 -13.05 6.97
C LEU A 390 -21.43 -13.59 6.54
N ALA A 391 -22.50 -13.22 7.24
CA ALA A 391 -23.86 -13.70 6.97
C ALA A 391 -24.35 -13.32 5.57
N VAL A 392 -24.07 -12.11 5.09
CA VAL A 392 -24.44 -11.63 3.75
C VAL A 392 -23.85 -12.50 2.63
N ALA A 393 -22.66 -13.08 2.84
CA ALA A 393 -21.96 -13.88 1.84
C ALA A 393 -22.30 -15.38 1.89
N ARG A 394 -23.09 -15.82 2.89
CA ARG A 394 -23.41 -17.24 3.10
C ARG A 394 -24.06 -17.86 1.87
N GLN A 395 -23.48 -18.97 1.41
CA GLN A 395 -24.01 -19.79 0.32
C GLN A 395 -24.14 -21.25 0.80
N PRO A 396 -25.03 -22.05 0.19
CA PRO A 396 -25.14 -23.46 0.51
C PRO A 396 -23.82 -24.20 0.20
N PRO A 397 -23.56 -25.34 0.88
CA PRO A 397 -22.43 -26.22 0.57
C PRO A 397 -22.41 -26.63 -0.91
N ARG A 398 -21.21 -26.84 -1.45
CA ARG A 398 -21.00 -27.22 -2.86
C ARG A 398 -20.21 -28.53 -2.95
N THR A 399 -20.55 -29.35 -3.93
CA THR A 399 -19.74 -30.54 -4.26
C THR A 399 -18.37 -30.12 -4.72
N GLY A 400 -17.31 -30.67 -4.13
CA GLY A 400 -15.92 -30.40 -4.48
C GLY A 400 -15.37 -29.08 -3.89
N ALA A 401 -16.05 -28.46 -2.92
CA ALA A 401 -15.55 -27.33 -2.14
C ALA A 401 -15.65 -27.61 -0.64
N PRO A 402 -14.73 -27.08 0.19
CA PRO A 402 -14.89 -27.14 1.63
C PRO A 402 -16.13 -26.36 2.07
N THR A 403 -16.79 -26.84 3.12
CA THR A 403 -17.92 -26.14 3.74
C THR A 403 -17.41 -25.24 4.86
N TRP A 404 -17.61 -23.95 4.70
CA TRP A 404 -17.23 -22.93 5.67
C TRP A 404 -18.41 -22.54 6.57
N THR A 405 -18.13 -22.47 7.86
CA THR A 405 -19.05 -21.98 8.89
C THR A 405 -18.39 -20.83 9.65
N GLU A 406 -19.16 -20.05 10.39
CA GLU A 406 -18.60 -18.97 11.23
C GLU A 406 -17.53 -19.50 12.19
N ASP A 407 -17.79 -20.66 12.85
CA ASP A 407 -16.83 -21.26 13.78
C ASP A 407 -15.50 -21.63 13.11
N LYS A 408 -15.57 -22.21 11.90
CA LYS A 408 -14.35 -22.53 11.12
C LYS A 408 -13.61 -21.28 10.69
N LEU A 409 -14.32 -20.22 10.32
CA LEU A 409 -13.72 -18.94 9.95
C LEU A 409 -13.10 -18.25 11.16
N TYR A 410 -13.75 -18.30 12.33
CA TYR A 410 -13.19 -17.76 13.56
C TYR A 410 -11.98 -18.58 14.07
N ALA A 411 -11.95 -19.88 13.82
CA ALA A 411 -10.77 -20.70 14.07
C ALA A 411 -9.60 -20.36 13.11
N LEU A 412 -9.92 -20.06 11.84
CA LEU A 412 -8.93 -19.63 10.85
C LEU A 412 -8.44 -18.19 11.09
N PHE A 413 -9.32 -17.32 11.55
CA PHE A 413 -9.08 -15.90 11.84
C PHE A 413 -9.48 -15.57 13.30
N PRO A 414 -8.68 -15.94 14.31
CA PRO A 414 -9.03 -15.74 15.72
C PRO A 414 -9.33 -14.28 16.09
N ASN A 415 -8.64 -13.34 15.42
CA ASN A 415 -8.86 -11.91 15.61
C ASN A 415 -10.28 -11.49 15.24
N LEU A 416 -10.88 -12.06 14.19
CA LEU A 416 -12.27 -11.79 13.82
C LEU A 416 -13.24 -12.42 14.83
N GLY A 417 -12.92 -13.62 15.33
CA GLY A 417 -13.69 -14.31 16.36
C GLY A 417 -13.71 -13.58 17.71
N ALA A 418 -12.66 -12.79 18.01
CA ALA A 418 -12.59 -11.96 19.21
C ALA A 418 -13.46 -10.68 19.12
N MET A 419 -13.94 -10.30 17.92
CA MET A 419 -14.68 -9.05 17.70
C MET A 419 -15.90 -9.22 16.76
N PRO A 420 -16.78 -10.21 16.94
CA PRO A 420 -17.84 -10.53 15.98
C PRO A 420 -18.86 -9.40 15.78
N ASP A 421 -19.06 -8.57 16.80
CA ASP A 421 -20.03 -7.47 16.81
C ASP A 421 -19.39 -6.10 16.46
N ARG A 422 -18.10 -6.06 16.09
CA ARG A 422 -17.41 -4.84 15.65
C ARG A 422 -17.83 -4.47 14.24
N PHE A 423 -18.13 -3.20 13.99
CA PHE A 423 -18.44 -2.67 12.66
C PHE A 423 -17.20 -2.71 11.74
N GLY A 424 -17.38 -3.12 10.48
CA GLY A 424 -16.32 -3.18 9.47
C GLY A 424 -15.58 -1.86 9.26
N GLY A 425 -16.28 -0.73 9.36
CA GLY A 425 -15.69 0.60 9.25
C GLY A 425 -14.80 1.01 10.44
N ARG A 426 -14.86 0.28 11.56
CA ARG A 426 -14.03 0.52 12.76
C ARG A 426 -12.87 -0.45 12.89
N MET A 427 -12.59 -1.20 11.84
CA MET A 427 -11.49 -2.17 11.78
C MET A 427 -10.25 -1.55 11.12
N SER A 428 -9.07 -2.00 11.53
CA SER A 428 -7.82 -1.67 10.84
C SER A 428 -7.79 -2.25 9.42
N GLY A 429 -6.94 -1.71 8.56
CA GLY A 429 -6.82 -2.20 7.19
C GLY A 429 -6.49 -3.69 7.09
N GLY A 430 -5.66 -4.24 7.99
CA GLY A 430 -5.35 -5.67 8.04
C GLY A 430 -6.54 -6.52 8.50
N GLU A 431 -7.29 -6.07 9.50
CA GLU A 431 -8.52 -6.74 9.96
C GLU A 431 -9.59 -6.73 8.87
N GLN A 432 -9.73 -5.61 8.12
CA GLN A 432 -10.62 -5.53 6.97
C GLN A 432 -10.21 -6.50 5.85
N GLN A 433 -8.91 -6.67 5.61
CA GLN A 433 -8.39 -7.63 4.64
C GLN A 433 -8.78 -9.06 5.03
N MET A 434 -8.55 -9.44 6.29
CA MET A 434 -8.95 -10.76 6.82
C MET A 434 -10.47 -10.96 6.76
N LEU A 435 -11.28 -9.92 7.10
CA LEU A 435 -12.73 -9.97 6.98
C LEU A 435 -13.18 -10.18 5.53
N THR A 436 -12.54 -9.55 4.56
CA THR A 436 -12.86 -9.73 3.14
C THR A 436 -12.59 -11.16 2.67
N VAL A 437 -11.45 -11.74 3.08
CA VAL A 437 -11.14 -13.14 2.80
C VAL A 437 -12.15 -14.07 3.47
N ALA A 438 -12.41 -13.89 4.78
CA ALA A 438 -13.37 -14.71 5.53
C ALA A 438 -14.78 -14.64 4.92
N ARG A 439 -15.24 -13.44 4.54
CA ARG A 439 -16.50 -13.23 3.85
C ARG A 439 -16.55 -13.96 2.50
N THR A 440 -15.47 -13.93 1.74
CA THR A 440 -15.39 -14.65 0.46
C THR A 440 -15.46 -16.16 0.67
N LEU A 441 -14.77 -16.68 1.69
CA LEU A 441 -14.80 -18.11 2.05
C LEU A 441 -16.19 -18.56 2.52
N MET A 442 -16.96 -17.71 3.20
CA MET A 442 -18.33 -18.01 3.62
C MET A 442 -19.25 -18.33 2.42
N GLY A 443 -18.87 -17.94 1.22
CA GLY A 443 -19.50 -18.32 -0.05
C GLY A 443 -19.21 -19.75 -0.50
N ASN A 444 -18.45 -20.55 0.25
CA ASN A 444 -18.01 -21.92 -0.09
C ASN A 444 -17.38 -22.03 -1.48
N PRO A 445 -16.33 -21.25 -1.80
CA PRO A 445 -15.73 -21.23 -3.14
C PRO A 445 -14.90 -22.49 -3.42
N CYS A 446 -14.88 -22.93 -4.69
CA CYS A 446 -13.94 -23.92 -5.22
C CYS A 446 -12.62 -23.30 -5.65
N LEU A 447 -12.67 -22.00 -6.04
CA LEU A 447 -11.53 -21.21 -6.46
C LEU A 447 -11.66 -19.80 -5.90
N VAL A 448 -10.54 -19.24 -5.42
CA VAL A 448 -10.47 -17.86 -4.93
C VAL A 448 -9.46 -17.06 -5.74
N LEU A 449 -9.86 -15.91 -6.24
CA LEU A 449 -8.99 -14.88 -6.80
C LEU A 449 -8.60 -13.93 -5.66
N LEU A 450 -7.30 -13.76 -5.41
CA LEU A 450 -6.74 -12.84 -4.42
C LEU A 450 -5.96 -11.74 -5.14
N ASP A 451 -6.46 -10.50 -5.08
CA ASP A 451 -5.85 -9.37 -5.79
C ASP A 451 -5.02 -8.54 -4.81
N GLU A 452 -3.69 -8.69 -4.88
CA GLU A 452 -2.66 -8.03 -4.07
C GLU A 452 -2.94 -8.06 -2.54
N PRO A 453 -3.18 -9.25 -1.96
CA PRO A 453 -3.61 -9.37 -0.57
C PRO A 453 -2.54 -8.95 0.45
N SER A 454 -1.26 -8.88 0.07
CA SER A 454 -0.16 -8.45 0.93
C SER A 454 0.05 -6.93 0.92
N GLU A 455 -0.59 -6.19 -0.01
CA GLU A 455 -0.36 -4.76 -0.16
C GLU A 455 -1.01 -3.94 0.97
N GLY A 456 -0.22 -3.01 1.52
CA GLY A 456 -0.72 -2.07 2.52
C GLY A 456 -1.16 -2.69 3.84
N VAL A 457 -0.70 -3.90 4.18
CA VAL A 457 -0.97 -4.56 5.46
C VAL A 457 0.30 -4.80 6.28
N ALA A 458 0.16 -4.91 7.60
CA ALA A 458 1.29 -5.15 8.49
C ALA A 458 1.91 -6.54 8.25
N PRO A 459 3.23 -6.73 8.46
CA PRO A 459 3.92 -8.01 8.25
C PRO A 459 3.27 -9.21 8.94
N LEU A 460 2.76 -9.03 10.15
CA LEU A 460 2.04 -10.08 10.88
C LEU A 460 0.79 -10.55 10.11
N ILE A 461 0.07 -9.62 9.47
CA ILE A 461 -1.12 -9.95 8.66
C ILE A 461 -0.70 -10.66 7.38
N VAL A 462 0.45 -10.29 6.78
CA VAL A 462 1.03 -10.98 5.62
C VAL A 462 1.35 -12.44 5.98
N GLU A 463 1.91 -12.70 7.16
CA GLU A 463 2.15 -14.06 7.66
C GLU A 463 0.84 -14.85 7.88
N GLU A 464 -0.16 -14.24 8.50
CA GLU A 464 -1.49 -14.86 8.68
C GLU A 464 -2.13 -15.17 7.33
N MET A 465 -2.00 -14.27 6.36
CA MET A 465 -2.48 -14.48 5.00
C MET A 465 -1.75 -15.65 4.31
N ALA A 466 -0.42 -15.74 4.46
CA ALA A 466 0.36 -16.86 3.92
C ALA A 466 -0.10 -18.21 4.52
N ARG A 467 -0.27 -18.28 5.84
CA ARG A 467 -0.80 -19.47 6.53
C ARG A 467 -2.20 -19.82 6.04
N THR A 468 -3.06 -18.82 5.87
CA THR A 468 -4.42 -18.99 5.35
C THR A 468 -4.40 -19.59 3.95
N ILE A 469 -3.59 -19.04 3.02
CA ILE A 469 -3.46 -19.56 1.65
C ILE A 469 -2.99 -21.00 1.65
N VAL A 470 -1.98 -21.35 2.45
CA VAL A 470 -1.49 -22.73 2.59
C VAL A 470 -2.59 -23.66 3.13
N ALA A 471 -3.34 -23.23 4.16
CA ALA A 471 -4.44 -24.02 4.70
C ALA A 471 -5.58 -24.22 3.69
N LEU A 472 -5.90 -23.25 2.87
CA LEU A 472 -6.90 -23.34 1.80
C LEU A 472 -6.47 -24.33 0.71
N LYS A 473 -5.20 -24.30 0.29
CA LYS A 473 -4.65 -25.26 -0.66
C LYS A 473 -4.79 -26.71 -0.14
N GLN A 474 -4.44 -26.94 1.13
CA GLN A 474 -4.56 -28.26 1.77
C GLN A 474 -6.01 -28.78 1.80
N GLN A 475 -6.99 -27.87 1.80
CA GLN A 475 -8.42 -28.21 1.73
C GLN A 475 -8.93 -28.36 0.28
N GLY A 476 -8.05 -28.26 -0.72
CA GLY A 476 -8.38 -28.44 -2.13
C GLY A 476 -8.92 -27.19 -2.83
N VAL A 477 -8.91 -26.03 -2.18
CA VAL A 477 -9.30 -24.76 -2.81
C VAL A 477 -8.23 -24.35 -3.82
N ALA A 478 -8.65 -24.07 -5.05
CA ALA A 478 -7.77 -23.49 -6.08
C ALA A 478 -7.59 -21.99 -5.81
N ILE A 479 -6.39 -21.46 -6.06
CA ILE A 479 -6.10 -20.04 -5.81
C ILE A 479 -5.38 -19.45 -7.01
N LEU A 480 -5.89 -18.31 -7.51
CA LEU A 480 -5.15 -17.42 -8.41
C LEU A 480 -4.81 -16.15 -7.62
N LEU A 481 -3.53 -15.95 -7.37
CA LEU A 481 -2.98 -14.87 -6.58
C LEU A 481 -2.36 -13.81 -7.49
N SER A 482 -2.79 -12.57 -7.43
CA SER A 482 -2.09 -11.43 -8.04
C SER A 482 -1.15 -10.82 -7.00
N GLU A 483 0.12 -10.66 -7.35
CA GLU A 483 1.12 -10.08 -6.44
C GLU A 483 2.23 -9.33 -7.16
N GLN A 484 2.74 -8.30 -6.49
CA GLN A 484 3.99 -7.63 -6.85
C GLN A 484 5.13 -8.12 -5.95
N ASN A 485 4.80 -8.46 -4.70
CA ASN A 485 5.76 -8.97 -3.73
C ASN A 485 6.15 -10.42 -4.08
N LEU A 486 7.26 -10.57 -4.81
CA LEU A 486 7.73 -11.90 -5.23
C LEU A 486 8.05 -12.78 -4.02
N HIS A 487 8.55 -12.21 -2.92
CA HIS A 487 8.83 -12.98 -1.71
C HIS A 487 7.57 -13.60 -1.10
N PHE A 488 6.47 -12.85 -1.04
CA PHE A 488 5.19 -13.40 -0.60
C PHE A 488 4.65 -14.45 -1.57
N ALA A 489 4.69 -14.15 -2.89
CA ALA A 489 4.25 -15.09 -3.93
C ALA A 489 5.02 -16.40 -3.86
N GLN A 490 6.36 -16.35 -3.64
CA GLN A 490 7.22 -17.53 -3.49
C GLN A 490 6.82 -18.42 -2.31
N LEU A 491 6.38 -17.83 -1.19
CA LEU A 491 6.02 -18.60 0.01
C LEU A 491 4.77 -19.46 -0.16
N VAL A 492 3.82 -19.02 -1.00
CA VAL A 492 2.47 -19.62 -1.06
C VAL A 492 2.14 -20.29 -2.39
N SER A 493 2.86 -19.96 -3.48
CA SER A 493 2.48 -20.38 -4.82
C SER A 493 3.33 -21.53 -5.35
N ASP A 494 2.68 -22.45 -6.09
CA ASP A 494 3.30 -23.59 -6.73
C ASP A 494 3.86 -23.23 -8.12
N ARG A 495 3.12 -22.37 -8.83
CA ARG A 495 3.47 -21.89 -10.17
C ARG A 495 3.33 -20.38 -10.26
N ALA A 496 4.04 -19.81 -11.24
CA ALA A 496 3.97 -18.39 -11.56
C ALA A 496 3.62 -18.17 -13.03
N VAL A 497 2.86 -17.12 -13.28
CA VAL A 497 2.62 -16.53 -14.60
C VAL A 497 3.09 -15.09 -14.52
N VAL A 498 4.14 -14.74 -15.28
CA VAL A 498 4.68 -13.36 -15.32
C VAL A 498 3.97 -12.59 -16.41
N LEU A 499 3.32 -11.49 -16.03
CA LEU A 499 2.69 -10.53 -16.94
C LEU A 499 3.54 -9.29 -17.11
N GLU A 500 3.71 -8.86 -18.34
CA GLU A 500 4.27 -7.55 -18.69
C GLU A 500 3.48 -6.93 -19.84
N LYS A 501 3.02 -5.69 -19.65
CA LYS A 501 2.24 -4.93 -20.64
C LYS A 501 1.08 -5.72 -21.25
N GLY A 502 0.41 -6.53 -20.42
CA GLY A 502 -0.74 -7.33 -20.82
C GLY A 502 -0.42 -8.65 -21.51
N GLU A 503 0.83 -9.03 -21.65
CA GLU A 503 1.28 -10.29 -22.26
C GLU A 503 1.90 -11.23 -21.23
N VAL A 504 1.74 -12.54 -21.42
CA VAL A 504 2.42 -13.56 -20.62
C VAL A 504 3.85 -13.70 -21.12
N LYS A 505 4.83 -13.44 -20.26
CA LYS A 505 6.27 -13.58 -20.56
C LYS A 505 6.86 -14.89 -20.02
N PHE A 506 6.25 -15.43 -18.98
CA PHE A 506 6.62 -16.74 -18.40
C PHE A 506 5.38 -17.41 -17.81
N ALA A 507 5.33 -18.74 -17.91
CA ALA A 507 4.37 -19.57 -17.21
C ALA A 507 5.03 -20.90 -16.86
N GLY A 508 5.20 -21.20 -15.57
CA GLY A 508 5.90 -22.39 -15.13
C GLY A 508 5.93 -22.55 -13.60
N PRO A 509 6.64 -23.56 -13.09
CA PRO A 509 6.86 -23.74 -11.66
C PRO A 509 7.51 -22.49 -11.04
N MET A 510 7.14 -22.14 -9.80
CA MET A 510 7.75 -21.02 -9.07
C MET A 510 9.27 -21.19 -8.94
N SER A 511 9.75 -22.41 -8.72
CA SER A 511 11.18 -22.71 -8.64
C SER A 511 11.94 -22.41 -9.94
N ALA A 512 11.31 -22.59 -11.11
CA ALA A 512 11.93 -22.28 -12.40
C ALA A 512 12.02 -20.74 -12.60
N LEU A 513 11.01 -19.98 -12.19
CA LEU A 513 11.06 -18.51 -12.20
C LEU A 513 12.20 -17.97 -11.34
N LEU A 514 12.36 -18.51 -10.12
CA LEU A 514 13.37 -18.06 -9.16
C LEU A 514 14.79 -18.47 -9.57
N GLY A 515 14.96 -19.52 -10.37
CA GLY A 515 16.24 -19.96 -10.93
C GLY A 515 16.73 -19.12 -12.13
N ASP A 516 15.88 -18.27 -12.71
CA ASP A 516 16.19 -17.47 -13.89
C ASP A 516 16.37 -15.98 -13.54
N GLU A 517 17.61 -15.62 -13.12
CA GLU A 517 17.92 -14.23 -12.80
C GLU A 517 17.71 -13.25 -13.98
N ALA A 518 17.91 -13.69 -15.21
CA ALA A 518 17.76 -12.84 -16.39
C ALA A 518 16.27 -12.46 -16.56
N LEU A 519 15.37 -13.41 -16.38
CA LEU A 519 13.93 -13.20 -16.43
C LEU A 519 13.44 -12.32 -15.27
N LEU A 520 13.97 -12.53 -14.05
CA LEU A 520 13.65 -11.71 -12.89
C LEU A 520 14.04 -10.24 -13.13
N ARG A 521 15.27 -9.99 -13.59
CA ARG A 521 15.75 -8.62 -13.88
C ARG A 521 15.00 -7.96 -15.05
N ALA A 522 14.69 -8.72 -16.11
CA ALA A 522 14.03 -8.17 -17.29
C ALA A 522 12.57 -7.75 -16.99
N HIS A 523 11.80 -8.57 -16.24
CA HIS A 523 10.36 -8.41 -16.13
C HIS A 523 9.86 -8.02 -14.74
N LEU A 524 10.63 -8.27 -13.67
CA LEU A 524 10.20 -8.02 -12.28
C LEU A 524 11.02 -6.95 -11.55
N SER A 525 12.14 -6.44 -12.13
CA SER A 525 13.02 -5.38 -11.57
C SER A 525 13.66 -5.75 -10.22
N ILE A 526 14.09 -7.00 -10.09
CA ILE A 526 14.82 -7.51 -8.92
C ILE A 526 16.30 -7.64 -9.26
#